data_f1ec8ed9c11127d74d6d6d55a6296bb6
#
_entry.id   f1ec8ed9c11127d74d6d6d55a6296bb6
#
_cell.length_a   1.000
_cell.length_b   1.000
_cell.length_c   1.000
_cell.angle_alpha   90.00
_cell.angle_beta   90.00
_cell.angle_gamma   90.00
#
_symmetry.space_group_name_H-M   'P 1'
#
loop_
_entity.id
_entity.type
_entity.pdbx_description
1 polymer ?
#
loop_
_entity_poly.entity_id
_entity_poly.type
_entity_poly.pdbx_seq_one_letter_code
_entity_poly.pdbx_strand_id
1 'polypeptide(L)'
;MDDQTPDSPESSESPQAITLERALKLLAKGNIELHGLLPWSSNYTFLVSVSDGELKAFAVYKPSRGERPLWDFPEGTLALREMAAYVVSEALNWGLVPPTVLRDGPHGHGMVQLYVDVDHEQHYFTFGEKHIEEAQRIAVFDVLVNNADRKAGHVLEDAQGHIWAIDHGVCFSPEPKLRSVIWDFAGQPIPPDILDDLRALREQMGRRSPFIRTLEKLLAPEEIEAMRRRLERLIARAKFPAPGPDRHYPWPPI
;
A
#
# COMPACT_ATOMS: atom_id res chain seq x y z
N MET A 1 34.21 -51.40 -23.12
CA MET A 1 32.77 -51.12 -22.94
C MET A 1 32.71 -49.94 -21.98
N ASP A 2 32.72 -48.74 -22.59
CA ASP A 2 32.75 -47.47 -21.86
C ASP A 2 31.32 -47.10 -21.51
N ASP A 3 31.10 -47.00 -20.19
CA ASP A 3 29.84 -46.51 -19.63
C ASP A 3 29.96 -44.99 -19.47
N GLN A 4 29.44 -44.24 -20.45
CA GLN A 4 29.33 -42.78 -20.38
C GLN A 4 27.92 -42.44 -19.87
N THR A 5 27.86 -42.11 -18.60
CA THR A 5 26.72 -41.36 -18.02
C THR A 5 26.72 -39.94 -18.55
N PRO A 6 25.63 -39.42 -19.11
CA PRO A 6 25.56 -38.04 -19.52
C PRO A 6 25.43 -37.13 -18.30
N ASP A 7 26.34 -36.18 -18.26
CA ASP A 7 26.39 -35.05 -17.33
C ASP A 7 25.09 -34.23 -17.43
N SER A 8 24.41 -34.08 -16.33
CA SER A 8 23.22 -33.21 -16.23
C SER A 8 23.65 -31.77 -16.04
N PRO A 9 23.17 -30.80 -16.81
CA PRO A 9 23.42 -29.41 -16.53
C PRO A 9 22.53 -28.94 -15.38
N GLU A 10 23.08 -28.97 -14.17
CA GLU A 10 22.58 -28.17 -13.04
C GLU A 10 23.02 -26.72 -13.23
N SER A 11 22.10 -25.89 -13.70
CA SER A 11 22.14 -24.47 -13.44
C SER A 11 20.75 -24.00 -13.04
N SER A 12 20.39 -24.29 -11.78
CA SER A 12 19.31 -23.58 -11.10
C SER A 12 19.84 -22.20 -10.70
N GLU A 13 19.81 -21.24 -11.61
CA GLU A 13 19.91 -19.83 -11.24
C GLU A 13 18.71 -19.53 -10.35
N SER A 14 18.97 -19.31 -9.07
CA SER A 14 17.99 -18.75 -8.13
C SER A 14 17.46 -17.46 -8.75
N PRO A 15 16.14 -17.22 -8.79
CA PRO A 15 15.58 -15.98 -9.33
C PRO A 15 16.24 -14.80 -8.61
N GLN A 16 17.00 -13.99 -9.35
CA GLN A 16 17.61 -12.78 -8.78
C GLN A 16 16.48 -11.87 -8.29
N ALA A 17 16.51 -11.56 -7.00
CA ALA A 17 15.56 -10.63 -6.41
C ALA A 17 15.63 -9.29 -7.15
N ILE A 18 14.49 -8.86 -7.70
CA ILE A 18 14.38 -7.61 -8.44
C ILE A 18 14.49 -6.46 -7.44
N THR A 19 15.41 -5.50 -7.69
CA THR A 19 15.52 -4.32 -6.84
C THR A 19 14.27 -3.44 -6.94
N LEU A 20 13.93 -2.72 -5.87
CA LEU A 20 12.83 -1.76 -5.86
C LEU A 20 12.92 -0.74 -7.00
N GLU A 21 14.11 -0.20 -7.24
CA GLU A 21 14.36 0.74 -8.34
C GLU A 21 14.02 0.13 -9.71
N ARG A 22 14.40 -1.14 -9.94
CA ARG A 22 14.14 -1.86 -11.18
C ARG A 22 12.63 -2.12 -11.35
N ALA A 23 11.93 -2.47 -10.28
CA ALA A 23 10.49 -2.65 -10.26
C ALA A 23 9.75 -1.33 -10.59
N LEU A 24 10.10 -0.24 -9.93
CA LEU A 24 9.52 1.09 -10.19
C LEU A 24 9.78 1.56 -11.63
N LYS A 25 11.00 1.34 -12.15
CA LYS A 25 11.32 1.68 -13.54
C LYS A 25 10.48 0.87 -14.53
N LEU A 26 10.31 -0.43 -14.29
CA LEU A 26 9.45 -1.29 -15.10
C LEU A 26 8.01 -0.78 -15.08
N LEU A 27 7.42 -0.59 -13.89
CA LEU A 27 6.05 -0.11 -13.74
C LEU A 27 5.84 1.24 -14.43
N ALA A 28 6.82 2.15 -14.33
CA ALA A 28 6.71 3.49 -14.90
C ALA A 28 6.84 3.53 -16.43
N LYS A 29 7.63 2.64 -17.05
CA LYS A 29 8.05 2.77 -18.46
C LYS A 29 7.76 1.55 -19.32
N GLY A 30 7.50 0.37 -18.73
CA GLY A 30 7.24 -0.85 -19.47
C GLY A 30 5.92 -0.78 -20.26
N ASN A 31 5.81 -1.61 -21.28
CA ASN A 31 4.57 -1.75 -22.06
C ASN A 31 3.51 -2.44 -21.19
N ILE A 32 2.30 -1.88 -21.19
CA ILE A 32 1.15 -2.44 -20.46
C ILE A 32 0.31 -3.28 -21.43
N GLU A 33 0.01 -4.51 -21.01
CA GLU A 33 -0.94 -5.41 -21.67
C GLU A 33 -2.07 -5.74 -20.69
N LEU A 34 -3.32 -5.52 -21.10
CA LEU A 34 -4.51 -5.79 -20.29
C LEU A 34 -4.82 -7.29 -20.29
N HIS A 35 -5.08 -7.86 -19.10
CA HIS A 35 -5.55 -9.25 -18.97
C HIS A 35 -7.03 -9.35 -18.59
N GLY A 36 -7.60 -8.31 -17.99
CA GLY A 36 -9.02 -8.26 -17.64
C GLY A 36 -9.31 -7.43 -16.41
N LEU A 37 -10.58 -7.30 -16.09
CA LEU A 37 -11.05 -6.67 -14.85
C LEU A 37 -10.86 -7.65 -13.68
N LEU A 38 -10.36 -7.15 -12.56
CA LEU A 38 -10.37 -7.89 -11.32
C LEU A 38 -11.81 -7.93 -10.79
N PRO A 39 -12.38 -9.14 -10.59
CA PRO A 39 -13.69 -9.28 -9.96
C PRO A 39 -13.60 -8.73 -8.53
N TRP A 40 -14.73 -8.31 -7.98
CA TRP A 40 -14.87 -7.81 -6.60
C TRP A 40 -14.33 -6.39 -6.33
N SER A 41 -13.80 -5.70 -7.33
CA SER A 41 -13.42 -4.29 -7.19
C SER A 41 -14.62 -3.36 -7.40
N SER A 42 -14.78 -2.35 -6.55
CA SER A 42 -15.82 -1.33 -6.68
C SER A 42 -15.54 -0.32 -7.80
N ASN A 43 -14.29 -0.17 -8.21
CA ASN A 43 -13.80 0.69 -9.29
C ASN A 43 -13.29 -0.16 -10.47
N TYR A 44 -13.05 0.44 -11.63
CA TYR A 44 -12.38 -0.25 -12.73
C TYR A 44 -10.94 -0.56 -12.35
N THR A 45 -10.71 -1.80 -11.98
CA THR A 45 -9.40 -2.32 -11.57
C THR A 45 -9.01 -3.43 -12.53
N PHE A 46 -7.91 -3.26 -13.22
CA PHE A 46 -7.44 -4.19 -14.24
C PHE A 46 -6.21 -4.95 -13.75
N LEU A 47 -6.18 -6.26 -13.97
CA LEU A 47 -4.95 -7.01 -13.98
C LEU A 47 -4.24 -6.72 -15.30
N VAL A 48 -2.98 -6.34 -15.22
CA VAL A 48 -2.14 -6.05 -16.38
C VAL A 48 -0.80 -6.77 -16.24
N SER A 49 -0.11 -7.01 -17.36
CA SER A 49 1.32 -7.25 -17.33
C SER A 49 2.07 -6.02 -17.83
N VAL A 50 3.22 -5.78 -17.24
CA VAL A 50 4.13 -4.69 -17.62
C VAL A 50 5.46 -5.30 -18.01
N SER A 51 5.96 -4.99 -19.22
CA SER A 51 7.21 -5.56 -19.74
C SER A 51 8.06 -4.52 -20.46
N ASP A 52 9.39 -4.68 -20.41
CA ASP A 52 10.35 -3.85 -21.12
C ASP A 52 11.31 -4.65 -22.04
N GLY A 53 10.96 -5.91 -22.29
CA GLY A 53 11.74 -6.84 -23.11
C GLY A 53 12.73 -7.71 -22.33
N GLU A 54 13.20 -7.25 -21.17
CA GLU A 54 14.08 -8.00 -20.27
C GLU A 54 13.32 -8.60 -19.09
N LEU A 55 12.34 -7.85 -18.59
CA LEU A 55 11.55 -8.19 -17.41
C LEU A 55 10.06 -8.06 -17.72
N LYS A 56 9.26 -8.98 -17.18
CA LYS A 56 7.80 -8.93 -17.18
C LYS A 56 7.30 -9.15 -15.77
N ALA A 57 6.36 -8.32 -15.31
CA ALA A 57 5.69 -8.45 -14.03
C ALA A 57 4.19 -8.21 -14.19
N PHE A 58 3.39 -8.83 -13.32
CA PHE A 58 1.99 -8.47 -13.18
C PHE A 58 1.83 -7.21 -12.33
N ALA A 59 0.81 -6.43 -12.63
CA ALA A 59 0.47 -5.22 -11.91
C ALA A 59 -1.06 -5.02 -11.87
N VAL A 60 -1.49 -4.23 -10.91
CA VAL A 60 -2.85 -3.71 -10.80
C VAL A 60 -2.88 -2.31 -11.40
N TYR A 61 -3.76 -2.08 -12.38
CA TYR A 61 -3.97 -0.77 -12.98
C TYR A 61 -5.34 -0.24 -12.63
N LYS A 62 -5.38 0.94 -11.98
CA LYS A 62 -6.62 1.66 -11.62
C LYS A 62 -6.62 3.01 -12.34
N PRO A 63 -7.30 3.16 -13.50
CA PRO A 63 -7.41 4.43 -14.19
C PRO A 63 -8.30 5.41 -13.42
N SER A 64 -7.89 6.66 -13.28
CA SER A 64 -8.70 7.70 -12.61
C SER A 64 -10.07 7.89 -13.27
N ARG A 65 -10.17 7.69 -14.58
CA ARG A 65 -11.44 7.76 -15.32
C ARG A 65 -12.44 6.67 -14.93
N GLY A 66 -11.98 5.60 -14.26
CA GLY A 66 -12.82 4.47 -13.82
C GLY A 66 -13.24 4.57 -12.37
N GLU A 67 -12.87 5.63 -11.67
CA GLU A 67 -13.25 5.86 -10.29
C GLU A 67 -14.76 6.14 -10.17
N ARG A 68 -15.43 5.46 -9.24
CA ARG A 68 -16.80 5.81 -8.88
C ARG A 68 -16.79 7.06 -8.02
N PRO A 69 -17.58 8.09 -8.36
CA PRO A 69 -17.68 9.28 -7.55
C PRO A 69 -18.08 8.94 -6.11
N LEU A 70 -17.35 9.48 -5.15
CA LEU A 70 -17.65 9.40 -3.73
C LEU A 70 -18.07 10.80 -3.26
N TRP A 71 -19.14 10.90 -2.48
CA TRP A 71 -19.67 12.19 -2.01
C TRP A 71 -18.69 12.93 -1.07
N ASP A 72 -17.74 12.21 -0.48
CA ASP A 72 -16.85 12.68 0.57
C ASP A 72 -15.35 12.64 0.19
N PHE A 73 -15.05 12.39 -1.09
CA PHE A 73 -13.72 12.49 -1.69
C PHE A 73 -13.80 13.22 -3.04
N PRO A 74 -12.83 14.09 -3.38
CA PRO A 74 -12.78 14.74 -4.68
C PRO A 74 -12.69 13.72 -5.82
N GLU A 75 -13.43 13.93 -6.90
CA GLU A 75 -13.42 13.06 -8.07
C GLU A 75 -12.03 13.00 -8.73
N GLY A 76 -11.65 11.83 -9.22
CA GLY A 76 -10.40 11.59 -9.93
C GLY A 76 -9.16 11.61 -9.05
N THR A 77 -9.31 11.50 -7.71
CA THR A 77 -8.19 11.59 -6.77
C THR A 77 -7.83 10.27 -6.09
N LEU A 78 -8.57 9.19 -6.31
CA LEU A 78 -8.31 7.94 -5.60
C LEU A 78 -6.96 7.33 -6.01
N ALA A 79 -6.59 7.37 -7.29
CA ALA A 79 -5.29 6.94 -7.77
C ALA A 79 -4.13 7.77 -7.15
N LEU A 80 -4.32 9.07 -6.94
CA LEU A 80 -3.35 9.93 -6.28
C LEU A 80 -3.15 9.54 -4.81
N ARG A 81 -4.22 9.15 -4.12
CA ARG A 81 -4.20 8.69 -2.71
C ARG A 81 -3.49 7.35 -2.56
N GLU A 82 -3.68 6.42 -3.48
CA GLU A 82 -2.91 5.17 -3.54
C GLU A 82 -1.40 5.46 -3.65
N MET A 83 -1.01 6.36 -4.56
CA MET A 83 0.38 6.80 -4.70
C MET A 83 0.89 7.51 -3.44
N ALA A 84 0.08 8.36 -2.81
CA ALA A 84 0.46 9.04 -1.57
C ALA A 84 0.70 8.05 -0.41
N ALA A 85 -0.13 7.00 -0.30
CA ALA A 85 0.06 5.95 0.69
C ALA A 85 1.38 5.19 0.46
N TYR A 86 1.72 4.86 -0.79
CA TYR A 86 3.02 4.29 -1.13
C TYR A 86 4.18 5.22 -0.70
N VAL A 87 4.11 6.51 -1.02
CA VAL A 87 5.13 7.51 -0.64
C VAL A 87 5.31 7.61 0.88
N VAL A 88 4.21 7.52 1.65
CA VAL A 88 4.27 7.52 3.12
C VAL A 88 4.88 6.22 3.65
N SER A 89 4.53 5.06 3.08
CA SER A 89 5.11 3.76 3.44
C SER A 89 6.62 3.73 3.23
N GLU A 90 7.10 4.26 2.08
CA GLU A 90 8.53 4.38 1.79
C GLU A 90 9.24 5.36 2.74
N ALA A 91 8.61 6.49 3.07
CA ALA A 91 9.18 7.46 4.00
C ALA A 91 9.32 6.92 5.44
N LEU A 92 8.48 5.98 5.82
CA LEU A 92 8.57 5.21 7.08
C LEU A 92 9.56 4.04 6.99
N ASN A 93 10.03 3.68 5.79
CA ASN A 93 10.85 2.49 5.54
C ASN A 93 10.17 1.19 6.02
N TRP A 94 8.83 1.11 5.94
CA TRP A 94 8.09 -0.07 6.39
C TRP A 94 7.80 -1.07 5.28
N GLY A 95 7.88 -0.65 4.00
CA GLY A 95 7.62 -1.53 2.85
C GLY A 95 6.22 -2.15 2.86
N LEU A 96 5.23 -1.48 3.48
CA LEU A 96 3.87 -2.03 3.62
C LEU A 96 3.08 -1.98 2.32
N VAL A 97 3.26 -0.93 1.53
CA VAL A 97 2.50 -0.72 0.29
C VAL A 97 3.32 -1.19 -0.89
N PRO A 98 2.78 -2.05 -1.77
CA PRO A 98 3.53 -2.53 -2.94
C PRO A 98 4.01 -1.36 -3.83
N PRO A 99 5.14 -1.52 -4.55
CA PRO A 99 5.67 -0.52 -5.45
C PRO A 99 4.60 0.03 -6.38
N THR A 100 4.40 1.36 -6.35
CA THR A 100 3.29 2.05 -7.01
C THR A 100 3.81 3.24 -7.78
N VAL A 101 3.27 3.46 -8.98
CA VAL A 101 3.55 4.62 -9.84
C VAL A 101 2.27 5.22 -10.40
N LEU A 102 2.33 6.49 -10.78
CA LEU A 102 1.30 7.15 -11.59
C LEU A 102 1.81 7.26 -13.03
N ARG A 103 0.99 6.86 -13.99
CA ARG A 103 1.30 6.96 -15.42
C ARG A 103 0.06 6.85 -16.30
N ASP A 104 0.22 7.17 -17.57
CA ASP A 104 -0.77 6.85 -18.58
C ASP A 104 -0.74 5.36 -18.92
N GLY A 105 -1.94 4.80 -19.07
CA GLY A 105 -2.17 3.43 -19.48
C GLY A 105 -3.27 3.33 -20.54
N PRO A 106 -3.72 2.14 -20.92
CA PRO A 106 -4.70 1.93 -21.97
C PRO A 106 -6.04 2.66 -21.78
N HIS A 107 -6.42 2.96 -20.53
CA HIS A 107 -7.65 3.69 -20.19
C HIS A 107 -7.38 5.09 -19.63
N GLY A 108 -6.21 5.68 -19.92
CA GLY A 108 -5.81 7.02 -19.49
C GLY A 108 -4.91 7.01 -18.25
N HIS A 109 -4.78 8.19 -17.62
CA HIS A 109 -3.94 8.35 -16.45
C HIS A 109 -4.49 7.57 -15.25
N GLY A 110 -3.59 6.93 -14.47
CA GLY A 110 -3.99 6.18 -13.30
C GLY A 110 -2.81 5.62 -12.52
N MET A 111 -3.12 4.87 -11.49
CA MET A 111 -2.17 4.16 -10.65
C MET A 111 -1.84 2.80 -11.26
N VAL A 112 -0.55 2.43 -11.25
CA VAL A 112 -0.05 1.09 -11.56
C VAL A 112 0.76 0.61 -10.36
N GLN A 113 0.30 -0.46 -9.72
CA GLN A 113 0.90 -1.05 -8.52
C GLN A 113 1.36 -2.47 -8.83
N LEU A 114 2.53 -2.86 -8.33
CA LEU A 114 3.00 -4.24 -8.46
C LEU A 114 1.95 -5.21 -7.90
N TYR A 115 1.59 -6.21 -8.69
CA TYR A 115 0.71 -7.28 -8.23
C TYR A 115 1.51 -8.19 -7.30
N VAL A 116 0.97 -8.42 -6.12
CA VAL A 116 1.53 -9.37 -5.15
C VAL A 116 0.77 -10.67 -5.30
N ASP A 117 1.51 -11.74 -5.62
CA ASP A 117 0.95 -13.08 -5.67
C ASP A 117 0.81 -13.63 -4.26
N VAL A 118 -0.44 -13.79 -3.83
CA VAL A 118 -0.79 -14.14 -2.45
C VAL A 118 -1.85 -15.23 -2.43
N ASP A 119 -1.88 -15.98 -1.36
CA ASP A 119 -3.03 -16.80 -1.01
C ASP A 119 -4.11 -15.91 -0.37
N HIS A 120 -5.20 -15.64 -1.08
CA HIS A 120 -6.29 -14.80 -0.62
C HIS A 120 -7.06 -15.36 0.59
N GLU A 121 -6.88 -16.63 0.94
CA GLU A 121 -7.38 -17.21 2.18
C GLU A 121 -6.53 -16.79 3.40
N GLN A 122 -5.30 -16.30 3.15
CA GLN A 122 -4.40 -15.75 4.16
C GLN A 122 -4.57 -14.23 4.23
N HIS A 123 -5.25 -13.75 5.26
CA HIS A 123 -5.52 -12.34 5.48
C HIS A 123 -5.58 -12.04 6.99
N TYR A 124 -5.75 -10.78 7.36
CA TYR A 124 -5.67 -10.34 8.75
C TYR A 124 -6.42 -11.23 9.76
N PHE A 125 -7.63 -11.70 9.46
CA PHE A 125 -8.40 -12.53 10.38
C PHE A 125 -7.90 -13.98 10.50
N THR A 126 -7.05 -14.44 9.59
CA THR A 126 -6.51 -15.81 9.59
C THR A 126 -5.06 -15.90 10.06
N PHE A 127 -4.35 -14.77 10.20
CA PHE A 127 -2.94 -14.75 10.60
C PHE A 127 -2.68 -15.18 12.05
N GLY A 128 -3.66 -15.04 12.95
CA GLY A 128 -3.46 -15.26 14.37
C GLY A 128 -2.39 -14.34 14.96
N GLU A 129 -1.48 -14.91 15.76
CA GLU A 129 -0.41 -14.14 16.41
C GLU A 129 0.87 -14.02 15.56
N LYS A 130 0.90 -14.60 14.37
CA LYS A 130 2.11 -14.71 13.54
C LYS A 130 2.68 -13.34 13.11
N HIS A 131 1.80 -12.35 12.86
CA HIS A 131 2.15 -11.05 12.28
C HIS A 131 1.72 -9.87 13.16
N ILE A 132 1.90 -10.01 14.49
CA ILE A 132 1.48 -8.94 15.42
C ILE A 132 2.24 -7.64 15.17
N GLU A 133 3.54 -7.69 14.90
CA GLU A 133 4.35 -6.48 14.67
C GLU A 133 3.94 -5.75 13.41
N GLU A 134 3.70 -6.48 12.31
CA GLU A 134 3.23 -5.92 11.05
C GLU A 134 1.81 -5.35 11.22
N ALA A 135 0.93 -6.05 11.92
CA ALA A 135 -0.42 -5.56 12.21
C ALA A 135 -0.40 -4.28 13.05
N GLN A 136 0.53 -4.14 14.01
CA GLN A 136 0.73 -2.91 14.76
C GLN A 136 1.20 -1.76 13.87
N ARG A 137 2.15 -2.00 12.95
CA ARG A 137 2.58 -1.00 11.96
C ARG A 137 1.44 -0.59 11.04
N ILE A 138 0.64 -1.54 10.54
CA ILE A 138 -0.53 -1.25 9.70
C ILE A 138 -1.59 -0.45 10.47
N ALA A 139 -1.86 -0.79 11.74
CA ALA A 139 -2.80 -0.04 12.57
C ALA A 139 -2.36 1.43 12.74
N VAL A 140 -1.07 1.67 13.00
CA VAL A 140 -0.51 3.03 13.08
C VAL A 140 -0.54 3.73 11.71
N PHE A 141 -0.21 3.01 10.64
CA PHE A 141 -0.26 3.52 9.27
C PHE A 141 -1.67 3.99 8.90
N ASP A 142 -2.68 3.16 9.14
CA ASP A 142 -4.08 3.49 8.85
C ASP A 142 -4.55 4.73 9.63
N VAL A 143 -4.13 4.90 10.88
CA VAL A 143 -4.38 6.13 11.65
C VAL A 143 -3.71 7.33 10.99
N LEU A 144 -2.45 7.19 10.58
CA LEU A 144 -1.66 8.27 9.98
C LEU A 144 -2.27 8.75 8.68
N VAL A 145 -2.60 7.81 7.78
CA VAL A 145 -3.21 8.13 6.47
C VAL A 145 -4.72 8.30 6.54
N ASN A 146 -5.35 8.07 7.71
CA ASN A 146 -6.80 8.14 7.93
C ASN A 146 -7.57 7.23 6.96
N ASN A 147 -7.22 5.95 6.94
CA ASN A 147 -7.84 4.97 6.05
C ASN A 147 -9.32 4.77 6.37
N ALA A 148 -10.19 4.97 5.40
CA ALA A 148 -11.65 4.88 5.59
C ALA A 148 -12.23 3.48 5.26
N ASP A 149 -11.40 2.49 4.87
CA ASP A 149 -11.89 1.16 4.46
C ASP A 149 -10.85 0.04 4.60
N ARG A 150 -10.12 -0.04 5.74
CA ARG A 150 -9.18 -1.15 5.98
C ARG A 150 -9.94 -2.44 6.27
N LYS A 151 -10.02 -3.32 5.28
CA LYS A 151 -10.61 -4.66 5.38
C LYS A 151 -9.54 -5.70 5.70
N ALA A 152 -9.97 -6.88 6.17
CA ALA A 152 -9.06 -7.99 6.43
C ALA A 152 -8.35 -8.46 5.16
N GLY A 153 -9.08 -8.57 4.05
CA GLY A 153 -8.53 -8.93 2.73
C GLY A 153 -7.63 -7.87 2.08
N HIS A 154 -7.45 -6.71 2.72
CA HIS A 154 -6.47 -5.70 2.29
C HIS A 154 -5.11 -5.83 3.01
N VAL A 155 -4.95 -6.84 3.87
CA VAL A 155 -3.69 -7.20 4.55
C VAL A 155 -3.36 -8.63 4.16
N LEU A 156 -2.30 -8.79 3.38
CA LEU A 156 -2.00 -10.01 2.64
C LEU A 156 -0.57 -10.47 2.93
N GLU A 157 -0.35 -11.79 2.98
CA GLU A 157 0.98 -12.38 3.13
C GLU A 157 1.43 -12.97 1.79
N ASP A 158 2.64 -12.62 1.35
CA ASP A 158 3.23 -13.25 0.16
C ASP A 158 3.94 -14.57 0.49
N ALA A 159 4.37 -15.29 -0.54
CA ALA A 159 5.06 -16.57 -0.41
C ALA A 159 6.40 -16.49 0.37
N GLN A 160 6.96 -15.29 0.54
CA GLN A 160 8.17 -15.01 1.32
C GLN A 160 7.86 -14.66 2.79
N GLY A 161 6.58 -14.56 3.15
CA GLY A 161 6.13 -14.18 4.49
C GLY A 161 6.11 -12.68 4.74
N HIS A 162 6.25 -11.86 3.70
CA HIS A 162 6.13 -10.41 3.82
C HIS A 162 4.66 -9.99 3.83
N ILE A 163 4.33 -9.03 4.70
CA ILE A 163 2.97 -8.51 4.82
C ILE A 163 2.81 -7.23 4.02
N TRP A 164 1.84 -7.27 3.13
CA TRP A 164 1.44 -6.15 2.28
C TRP A 164 0.10 -5.56 2.72
N ALA A 165 0.00 -4.24 2.66
CA ALA A 165 -1.25 -3.50 2.81
C ALA A 165 -1.62 -2.86 1.47
N ILE A 166 -2.82 -3.13 0.97
CA ILE A 166 -3.31 -2.65 -0.33
C ILE A 166 -4.59 -1.81 -0.17
N ASP A 167 -5.05 -1.23 -1.28
CA ASP A 167 -6.32 -0.49 -1.41
C ASP A 167 -6.41 0.76 -0.52
N HIS A 168 -5.61 1.78 -0.83
CA HIS A 168 -5.50 3.04 -0.11
C HIS A 168 -6.20 4.22 -0.81
N GLY A 169 -7.10 3.96 -1.77
CA GLY A 169 -7.78 5.01 -2.53
C GLY A 169 -8.65 5.93 -1.67
N VAL A 170 -9.14 5.46 -0.52
CA VAL A 170 -10.00 6.24 0.38
C VAL A 170 -9.27 6.67 1.67
N CYS A 171 -8.06 7.22 1.49
CA CYS A 171 -7.21 7.74 2.56
C CYS A 171 -7.09 9.27 2.52
N PHE A 172 -6.44 9.83 3.53
CA PHE A 172 -6.02 11.25 3.64
C PHE A 172 -7.15 12.27 3.80
N SER A 173 -8.42 11.87 3.96
CA SER A 173 -9.45 12.86 4.27
C SER A 173 -9.01 13.75 5.44
N PRO A 174 -9.21 15.10 5.36
CA PRO A 174 -8.95 15.99 6.49
C PRO A 174 -9.89 15.73 7.66
N GLU A 175 -11.09 15.26 7.39
CA GLU A 175 -12.07 14.86 8.39
C GLU A 175 -11.76 13.47 8.96
N PRO A 176 -12.03 13.21 10.24
CA PRO A 176 -11.86 11.87 10.83
C PRO A 176 -12.76 10.84 10.13
N LYS A 177 -12.14 9.82 9.51
CA LYS A 177 -12.85 8.78 8.75
C LYS A 177 -12.30 7.38 8.99
N LEU A 178 -11.37 7.20 9.94
CA LEU A 178 -10.73 5.91 10.16
C LEU A 178 -11.76 4.81 10.36
N ARG A 179 -11.73 3.83 9.44
CA ARG A 179 -12.49 2.58 9.54
C ARG A 179 -11.52 1.43 9.28
N SER A 180 -11.35 0.60 10.27
CA SER A 180 -10.41 -0.50 10.22
C SER A 180 -10.99 -1.74 10.88
N VAL A 181 -10.49 -2.91 10.50
CA VAL A 181 -10.72 -4.16 11.23
C VAL A 181 -9.67 -4.36 12.33
N ILE A 182 -8.59 -3.56 12.37
CA ILE A 182 -7.44 -3.74 13.26
C ILE A 182 -7.62 -2.86 14.50
N TRP A 183 -8.38 -3.36 15.48
CA TRP A 183 -8.61 -2.67 16.75
C TRP A 183 -8.08 -3.41 17.97
N ASP A 184 -7.38 -4.54 17.77
CA ASP A 184 -6.90 -5.43 18.84
C ASP A 184 -5.89 -4.75 19.77
N PHE A 185 -5.21 -3.70 19.29
CA PHE A 185 -4.22 -2.92 20.03
C PHE A 185 -4.81 -1.69 20.73
N ALA A 186 -6.11 -1.42 20.60
CA ALA A 186 -6.74 -0.19 21.10
C ALA A 186 -6.38 0.09 22.58
N GLY A 187 -5.86 1.30 22.84
CA GLY A 187 -5.44 1.73 24.19
C GLY A 187 -4.08 1.20 24.67
N GLN A 188 -3.49 0.22 23.97
CA GLN A 188 -2.16 -0.29 24.27
C GLN A 188 -1.07 0.72 23.92
N PRO A 189 0.12 0.66 24.55
CA PRO A 189 1.26 1.47 24.15
C PRO A 189 1.70 1.12 22.71
N ILE A 190 2.06 2.14 21.93
CA ILE A 190 2.74 1.92 20.64
C ILE A 190 4.19 1.49 20.93
N PRO A 191 4.70 0.43 20.26
CA PRO A 191 6.08 0.00 20.40
C PRO A 191 7.09 1.14 20.18
N PRO A 192 8.22 1.14 20.93
CA PRO A 192 9.22 2.21 20.86
C PRO A 192 9.83 2.39 19.46
N ASP A 193 10.09 1.30 18.73
CA ASP A 193 10.61 1.32 17.36
C ASP A 193 9.65 2.03 16.39
N ILE A 194 8.35 1.74 16.47
CA ILE A 194 7.33 2.43 15.68
C ILE A 194 7.28 3.93 16.02
N LEU A 195 7.42 4.29 17.32
CA LEU A 195 7.47 5.69 17.72
C LEU A 195 8.72 6.40 17.19
N ASP A 196 9.85 5.71 17.13
CA ASP A 196 11.10 6.27 16.58
C ASP A 196 10.97 6.49 15.06
N ASP A 197 10.34 5.57 14.32
CA ASP A 197 10.03 5.74 12.91
C ASP A 197 9.08 6.93 12.67
N LEU A 198 8.05 7.09 13.51
CA LEU A 198 7.16 8.25 13.45
C LEU A 198 7.89 9.58 13.73
N ARG A 199 8.86 9.61 14.65
CA ARG A 199 9.71 10.78 14.92
C ARG A 199 10.60 11.08 13.71
N ALA A 200 11.19 10.05 13.09
CA ALA A 200 11.98 10.21 11.87
C ALA A 200 11.13 10.75 10.71
N LEU A 201 9.89 10.26 10.55
CA LEU A 201 8.95 10.81 9.57
C LEU A 201 8.62 12.29 9.86
N ARG A 202 8.43 12.68 11.14
CA ARG A 202 8.18 14.06 11.53
C ARG A 202 9.28 15.00 11.06
N GLU A 203 10.56 14.59 11.15
CA GLU A 203 11.68 15.39 10.65
C GLU A 203 11.58 15.62 9.12
N GLN A 204 11.01 14.66 8.38
CA GLN A 204 10.77 14.79 6.95
C GLN A 204 9.57 15.68 6.59
N MET A 205 8.72 16.05 7.56
CA MET A 205 7.54 16.90 7.33
C MET A 205 7.88 18.40 7.13
N GLY A 206 9.15 18.77 7.06
CA GLY A 206 9.56 20.15 6.78
C GLY A 206 9.14 20.61 5.38
N ARG A 207 8.66 21.88 5.24
CA ARG A 207 8.07 22.42 4.00
C ARG A 207 8.95 22.29 2.73
N ARG A 208 10.27 22.12 2.86
CA ARG A 208 11.21 22.03 1.74
C ARG A 208 11.75 20.60 1.52
N SER A 209 11.25 19.62 2.27
CA SER A 209 11.70 18.24 2.11
C SER A 209 11.27 17.66 0.76
N PRO A 210 12.02 16.72 0.17
CA PRO A 210 11.58 16.00 -1.02
C PRO A 210 10.25 15.25 -0.79
N PHE A 211 10.07 14.70 0.40
CA PHE A 211 8.85 14.01 0.82
C PHE A 211 7.62 14.91 0.70
N ILE A 212 7.64 16.10 1.33
CA ILE A 212 6.52 17.06 1.28
C ILE A 212 6.27 17.53 -0.15
N ARG A 213 7.32 17.86 -0.92
CA ARG A 213 7.15 18.25 -2.33
C ARG A 213 6.52 17.16 -3.19
N THR A 214 6.71 15.90 -2.84
CA THR A 214 6.03 14.80 -3.53
C THR A 214 4.56 14.72 -3.12
N LEU A 215 4.26 14.84 -1.83
CA LEU A 215 2.88 14.83 -1.34
C LEU A 215 2.05 16.02 -1.85
N GLU A 216 2.65 17.20 -1.99
CA GLU A 216 1.99 18.42 -2.54
C GLU A 216 1.52 18.26 -4.00
N LYS A 217 2.03 17.27 -4.73
CA LYS A 217 1.56 16.91 -6.08
C LYS A 217 0.40 15.91 -6.07
N LEU A 218 0.14 15.29 -4.94
CA LEU A 218 -0.78 14.17 -4.79
C LEU A 218 -2.00 14.52 -3.93
N LEU A 219 -1.83 15.41 -2.97
CA LEU A 219 -2.79 15.72 -1.92
C LEU A 219 -2.99 17.23 -1.80
N ALA A 220 -4.18 17.63 -1.37
CA ALA A 220 -4.47 19.02 -1.02
C ALA A 220 -3.71 19.46 0.27
N PRO A 221 -3.40 20.77 0.42
CA PRO A 221 -2.68 21.26 1.60
C PRO A 221 -3.34 20.90 2.93
N GLU A 222 -4.66 20.93 3.00
CA GLU A 222 -5.45 20.57 4.19
C GLU A 222 -5.35 19.08 4.55
N GLU A 223 -5.17 18.20 3.57
CA GLU A 223 -4.98 16.77 3.76
C GLU A 223 -3.60 16.47 4.36
N ILE A 224 -2.56 17.13 3.84
CA ILE A 224 -1.19 17.03 4.35
C ILE A 224 -1.13 17.58 5.80
N GLU A 225 -1.78 18.70 6.07
CA GLU A 225 -1.81 19.29 7.41
C GLU A 225 -2.61 18.42 8.39
N ALA A 226 -3.68 17.77 7.95
CA ALA A 226 -4.42 16.82 8.76
C ALA A 226 -3.58 15.57 9.08
N MET A 227 -2.80 15.05 8.11
CA MET A 227 -1.84 13.96 8.35
C MET A 227 -0.78 14.38 9.37
N ARG A 228 -0.22 15.60 9.27
CA ARG A 228 0.73 16.14 10.26
C ARG A 228 0.12 16.15 11.67
N ARG A 229 -1.12 16.61 11.83
CA ARG A 229 -1.80 16.62 13.14
C ARG A 229 -2.03 15.20 13.69
N ARG A 230 -2.28 14.22 12.82
CA ARG A 230 -2.41 12.80 13.23
C ARG A 230 -1.06 12.24 13.69
N LEU A 231 0.02 12.51 12.96
CA LEU A 231 1.39 12.15 13.33
C LEU A 231 1.78 12.70 14.70
N GLU A 232 1.59 14.01 14.93
CA GLU A 232 1.89 14.62 16.23
C GLU A 232 1.07 14.03 17.37
N ARG A 233 -0.20 13.70 17.13
CA ARG A 233 -1.05 13.02 18.13
C ARG A 233 -0.59 11.62 18.46
N LEU A 234 -0.16 10.82 17.45
CA LEU A 234 0.39 9.48 17.67
C LEU A 234 1.64 9.54 18.54
N ILE A 235 2.58 10.42 18.20
CA ILE A 235 3.82 10.61 18.96
C ILE A 235 3.54 11.08 20.40
N ALA A 236 2.65 12.07 20.58
CA ALA A 236 2.35 12.65 21.88
C ALA A 236 1.61 11.70 22.81
N ARG A 237 0.68 10.91 22.28
CA ARG A 237 -0.11 9.94 23.06
C ARG A 237 0.63 8.62 23.30
N ALA A 238 1.50 8.23 22.39
CA ALA A 238 2.24 6.97 22.39
C ALA A 238 1.35 5.73 22.65
N LYS A 239 0.08 5.78 22.20
CA LYS A 239 -0.92 4.74 22.35
C LYS A 239 -1.75 4.59 21.09
N PHE A 240 -2.10 3.36 20.76
CA PHE A 240 -3.08 3.07 19.72
C PHE A 240 -4.41 3.73 20.08
N PRO A 241 -5.08 4.43 19.13
CA PRO A 241 -6.38 5.01 19.41
C PRO A 241 -7.42 3.94 19.62
N ALA A 242 -8.45 4.25 20.41
CA ALA A 242 -9.65 3.43 20.49
C ALA A 242 -10.62 3.81 19.35
N PRO A 243 -11.52 2.89 18.95
CA PRO A 243 -12.58 3.19 17.99
C PRO A 243 -13.43 4.36 18.50
N GLY A 244 -13.79 5.26 17.57
CA GLY A 244 -14.70 6.37 17.85
C GLY A 244 -16.15 5.93 18.07
N PRO A 245 -17.03 6.84 18.47
CA PRO A 245 -18.46 6.55 18.66
C PRO A 245 -19.20 6.31 17.34
N ASP A 246 -18.67 6.84 16.23
CA ASP A 246 -19.25 6.70 14.90
C ASP A 246 -18.87 5.38 14.24
N ARG A 247 -19.24 5.21 12.96
CA ARG A 247 -18.89 4.03 12.18
C ARG A 247 -17.37 3.91 12.07
N HIS A 248 -16.77 2.90 12.72
CA HIS A 248 -15.34 2.65 12.78
C HIS A 248 -14.90 1.32 12.15
N TYR A 249 -15.84 0.53 11.64
CA TYR A 249 -15.58 -0.68 10.85
C TYR A 249 -15.93 -0.45 9.38
N PRO A 250 -15.15 -1.04 8.45
CA PRO A 250 -15.54 -1.12 7.04
C PRO A 250 -16.71 -2.08 6.85
N TRP A 251 -17.38 -1.99 5.71
CA TRP A 251 -18.42 -2.96 5.34
C TRP A 251 -18.37 -3.25 3.83
N PRO A 252 -18.27 -4.53 3.45
CA PRO A 252 -18.00 -5.72 4.29
C PRO A 252 -16.62 -5.64 4.94
N PRO A 253 -16.34 -6.44 6.01
CA PRO A 253 -15.05 -6.40 6.72
C PRO A 253 -13.95 -7.21 6.01
N ILE A 254 -14.30 -8.02 5.00
CA ILE A 254 -13.39 -8.80 4.14
C ILE A 254 -13.59 -8.36 2.69
#